data_9aedd157bea551053a28982caa73cbdb
#
_entry.id   9aedd157bea551053a28982caa73cbdb
#
_cell.length_a   1.000
_cell.length_b   1.000
_cell.length_c   1.000
_cell.angle_alpha   90.00
_cell.angle_beta   90.00
_cell.angle_gamma   90.00
#
_symmetry.space_group_name_H-M   'P 1'
#
loop_
_entity.id
_entity.type
_entity.pdbx_description
1 polymer ?
#
loop_
_entity_poly.entity_id
_entity_poly.type
_entity_poly.pdbx_seq_one_letter_code
_entity_poly.pdbx_strand_id
1 'polypeptide(L)'
;MNIALQTAYSDYTQLGSINGIRLQPLINLENGKNIAWEVLSWLKDADAEKWFSTLSAESHLAIFCWQVDEVLKYNEIFWLNLPVKVLSNPDFISHILNICHQNRLAVEIQDPENIVFLEKAEALKFKNGIQLLRKAGWPVWLDDVTSEIVNKLPSIIMGVDGIKINRNELKSEHKFRAFVQNATVYSPNLLVEGIEDEKTLEKVIKHGIVHGQGFLWPETKIELRVPPSYFNMAKFWSEIKLHDKARQEK
;
A
#
# COMPACT_ATOMS: atom_id res chain seq x y z
N MET A 1 -31.85 -14.36 -7.20
CA MET A 1 -31.10 -13.50 -6.28
C MET A 1 -29.71 -13.30 -6.88
N ASN A 2 -29.33 -12.07 -7.16
CA ASN A 2 -28.21 -11.73 -8.05
C ASN A 2 -26.86 -12.04 -7.35
N ILE A 3 -25.96 -12.78 -8.00
CA ILE A 3 -24.64 -13.18 -7.47
C ILE A 3 -23.86 -11.96 -6.94
N ALA A 4 -23.96 -10.81 -7.61
CA ALA A 4 -23.36 -9.55 -7.18
C ALA A 4 -23.88 -9.03 -5.81
N LEU A 5 -25.13 -9.31 -5.45
CA LEU A 5 -25.70 -8.96 -4.14
C LEU A 5 -25.23 -9.90 -3.04
N GLN A 6 -24.96 -11.17 -3.35
CA GLN A 6 -24.43 -12.13 -2.37
C GLN A 6 -22.96 -11.83 -2.03
N THR A 7 -22.14 -11.47 -3.03
CA THR A 7 -20.73 -11.09 -2.82
C THR A 7 -20.64 -9.81 -1.98
N ALA A 8 -21.44 -8.79 -2.28
CA ALA A 8 -21.51 -7.56 -1.50
C ALA A 8 -21.93 -7.81 -0.03
N TYR A 9 -22.86 -8.74 0.22
CA TYR A 9 -23.30 -9.06 1.59
C TYR A 9 -22.24 -9.82 2.40
N SER A 10 -21.46 -10.69 1.76
CA SER A 10 -20.32 -11.39 2.36
C SER A 10 -19.21 -10.40 2.79
N ASP A 11 -18.91 -9.40 1.97
CA ASP A 11 -17.88 -8.41 2.25
C ASP A 11 -18.26 -7.47 3.41
N TYR A 12 -19.56 -7.16 3.59
CA TYR A 12 -20.03 -6.35 4.73
C TYR A 12 -19.77 -6.98 6.09
N THR A 13 -19.89 -8.32 6.20
CA THR A 13 -19.60 -9.01 7.46
C THR A 13 -18.11 -9.08 7.75
N GLN A 14 -17.28 -9.06 6.71
CA GLN A 14 -15.81 -9.08 6.85
C GLN A 14 -15.26 -7.74 7.33
N LEU A 15 -15.76 -6.60 6.81
CA LEU A 15 -15.32 -5.27 7.25
C LEU A 15 -15.59 -5.00 8.74
N GLY A 16 -16.57 -5.66 9.34
CA GLY A 16 -16.84 -5.63 10.78
C GLY A 16 -15.71 -6.21 11.66
N SER A 17 -14.71 -6.87 11.06
CA SER A 17 -13.53 -7.36 11.79
C SER A 17 -12.48 -6.28 12.03
N ILE A 18 -12.61 -5.09 11.44
CA ILE A 18 -11.67 -3.98 11.63
C ILE A 18 -12.05 -3.22 12.90
N ASN A 19 -11.13 -3.16 13.87
CA ASN A 19 -11.27 -2.40 15.10
C ASN A 19 -10.76 -0.96 15.00
N GLY A 20 -9.85 -0.71 14.05
CA GLY A 20 -9.21 0.57 13.91
C GLY A 20 -8.04 0.52 12.95
N ILE A 21 -7.14 1.48 13.10
CA ILE A 21 -5.88 1.53 12.35
C ILE A 21 -4.69 1.43 13.30
N ARG A 22 -3.60 0.85 12.80
CA ARG A 22 -2.27 0.91 13.39
C ARG A 22 -1.43 1.82 12.51
N LEU A 23 -0.69 2.71 13.13
CA LEU A 23 0.25 3.59 12.47
C LEU A 23 1.66 3.13 12.83
N GLN A 24 2.41 2.65 11.84
CA GLN A 24 3.80 2.23 12.01
C GLN A 24 4.71 3.32 11.46
N PRO A 25 5.69 3.82 12.26
CA PRO A 25 6.50 4.94 11.82
C PRO A 25 7.54 4.54 10.77
N LEU A 26 7.73 5.40 9.77
CA LEU A 26 8.80 5.32 8.78
C LEU A 26 9.88 6.32 9.18
N ILE A 27 11.08 5.82 9.40
CA ILE A 27 12.14 6.59 10.05
C ILE A 27 13.25 6.95 9.04
N ASN A 28 13.70 8.21 9.09
CA ASN A 28 14.98 8.57 8.50
C ASN A 28 16.10 8.13 9.47
N LEU A 29 16.91 7.16 9.04
CA LEU A 29 17.91 6.50 9.88
C LEU A 29 19.13 7.39 10.18
N GLU A 30 19.37 8.46 9.40
CA GLU A 30 20.49 9.39 9.62
C GLU A 30 20.23 10.32 10.80
N ASN A 31 18.97 10.68 11.03
CA ASN A 31 18.62 11.68 12.06
C ASN A 31 17.57 11.19 13.07
N GLY A 32 17.09 9.95 12.92
CA GLY A 32 16.10 9.31 13.81
C GLY A 32 14.70 9.91 13.75
N LYS A 33 14.40 10.78 12.78
CA LYS A 33 13.07 11.43 12.70
C LYS A 33 12.06 10.56 11.98
N ASN A 34 10.84 10.56 12.49
CA ASN A 34 9.69 10.02 11.75
C ASN A 34 9.40 10.91 10.53
N ILE A 35 9.34 10.30 9.34
CA ILE A 35 9.09 10.98 8.07
C ILE A 35 7.68 10.74 7.54
N ALA A 36 7.08 9.62 7.90
CA ALA A 36 5.72 9.25 7.52
C ALA A 36 5.21 8.13 8.43
N TRP A 37 3.94 7.77 8.27
CA TRP A 37 3.30 6.65 8.95
C TRP A 37 2.72 5.69 7.93
N GLU A 38 3.06 4.42 8.01
CA GLU A 38 2.31 3.38 7.30
C GLU A 38 1.00 3.10 8.03
N VAL A 39 -0.08 3.03 7.25
CA VAL A 39 -1.44 2.82 7.74
C VAL A 39 -1.85 1.37 7.57
N LEU A 40 -1.95 0.65 8.67
CA LEU A 40 -2.33 -0.75 8.71
C LEU A 40 -3.71 -0.90 9.35
N SER A 41 -4.54 -1.80 8.82
CA SER A 41 -5.80 -2.15 9.49
C SER A 41 -5.52 -2.92 10.78
N TRP A 42 -6.19 -2.52 11.86
CA TRP A 42 -6.18 -3.27 13.12
C TRP A 42 -7.37 -4.23 13.15
N LEU A 43 -7.09 -5.51 12.93
CA LEU A 43 -8.11 -6.57 12.94
C LEU A 43 -8.29 -7.16 14.34
N LYS A 44 -9.51 -7.58 14.63
CA LYS A 44 -9.85 -8.30 15.84
C LYS A 44 -9.65 -9.80 15.60
N ASP A 45 -8.74 -10.41 16.36
CA ASP A 45 -8.55 -11.86 16.43
C ASP A 45 -8.41 -12.57 15.06
N ALA A 46 -7.91 -11.87 14.03
CA ALA A 46 -7.74 -12.40 12.68
C ALA A 46 -6.29 -12.27 12.21
N ASP A 47 -5.85 -13.27 11.45
CA ASP A 47 -4.63 -13.21 10.67
C ASP A 47 -4.84 -12.22 9.51
N ALA A 48 -4.08 -11.12 9.53
CA ALA A 48 -4.27 -10.03 8.57
C ALA A 48 -3.99 -10.48 7.12
N GLU A 49 -2.89 -11.21 6.88
CA GLU A 49 -2.52 -11.67 5.54
C GLU A 49 -3.62 -12.55 4.94
N LYS A 50 -4.05 -13.56 5.70
CA LYS A 50 -5.15 -14.43 5.28
C LYS A 50 -6.45 -13.68 5.07
N TRP A 51 -6.77 -12.72 5.94
CA TRP A 51 -8.01 -11.94 5.83
C TRP A 51 -8.00 -11.08 4.57
N PHE A 52 -6.92 -10.32 4.33
CA PHE A 52 -6.80 -9.47 3.15
C PHE A 52 -6.79 -10.27 1.84
N SER A 53 -6.20 -11.48 1.81
CA SER A 53 -6.18 -12.33 0.62
C SER A 53 -7.57 -12.77 0.15
N THR A 54 -8.58 -12.75 1.04
CA THR A 54 -9.97 -13.13 0.72
C THR A 54 -10.82 -11.98 0.18
N LEU A 55 -10.34 -10.73 0.28
CA LEU A 55 -11.10 -9.55 -0.10
C LEU A 55 -11.15 -9.35 -1.62
N SER A 56 -12.29 -8.82 -2.10
CA SER A 56 -12.40 -8.31 -3.48
C SER A 56 -11.59 -7.03 -3.69
N ALA A 57 -11.36 -6.64 -4.94
CA ALA A 57 -10.69 -5.39 -5.27
C ALA A 57 -11.50 -4.16 -4.77
N GLU A 58 -12.82 -4.27 -4.84
CA GLU A 58 -13.77 -3.28 -4.32
C GLU A 58 -13.60 -3.08 -2.82
N SER A 59 -13.50 -4.17 -2.05
CA SER A 59 -13.32 -4.11 -0.61
C SER A 59 -11.98 -3.49 -0.22
N HIS A 60 -10.92 -3.80 -0.96
CA HIS A 60 -9.62 -3.12 -0.76
C HIS A 60 -9.71 -1.61 -1.01
N LEU A 61 -10.37 -1.20 -2.11
CA LEU A 61 -10.56 0.23 -2.40
C LEU A 61 -11.40 0.92 -1.31
N ALA A 62 -12.45 0.27 -0.82
CA ALA A 62 -13.28 0.82 0.25
C ALA A 62 -12.51 1.00 1.56
N ILE A 63 -11.67 0.02 1.94
CA ILE A 63 -10.79 0.13 3.11
C ILE A 63 -9.79 1.27 2.91
N PHE A 64 -9.17 1.36 1.75
CA PHE A 64 -8.25 2.45 1.41
C PHE A 64 -8.92 3.82 1.56
N CYS A 65 -10.09 4.03 0.96
CA CYS A 65 -10.81 5.30 1.06
C CYS A 65 -11.18 5.64 2.51
N TRP A 66 -11.63 4.64 3.27
CA TRP A 66 -11.91 4.84 4.69
C TRP A 66 -10.65 5.20 5.49
N GLN A 67 -9.53 4.51 5.26
CA GLN A 67 -8.25 4.86 5.90
C GLN A 67 -7.82 6.28 5.53
N VAL A 68 -7.97 6.69 4.28
CA VAL A 68 -7.71 8.07 3.84
C VAL A 68 -8.54 9.08 4.63
N ASP A 69 -9.86 8.85 4.77
CA ASP A 69 -10.75 9.74 5.52
C ASP A 69 -10.33 9.84 7.00
N GLU A 70 -9.84 8.74 7.58
CA GLU A 70 -9.37 8.73 8.95
C GLU A 70 -8.05 9.50 9.12
N VAL A 71 -7.08 9.28 8.26
CA VAL A 71 -5.74 9.87 8.42
C VAL A 71 -5.65 11.32 7.97
N LEU A 72 -6.50 11.77 7.03
CA LEU A 72 -6.51 13.18 6.61
C LEU A 72 -6.98 14.15 7.72
N LYS A 73 -7.47 13.64 8.84
CA LYS A 73 -7.75 14.43 10.06
C LYS A 73 -6.47 14.91 10.76
N TYR A 74 -5.33 14.35 10.41
CA TYR A 74 -4.01 14.67 10.95
C TYR A 74 -3.14 15.39 9.89
N ASN A 75 -2.05 16.03 10.31
CA ASN A 75 -1.19 16.83 9.43
C ASN A 75 0.09 16.09 8.96
N GLU A 76 0.25 14.83 9.34
CA GLU A 76 1.38 13.99 9.01
C GLU A 76 1.28 13.43 7.57
N ILE A 77 2.35 12.78 7.13
CA ILE A 77 2.41 12.03 5.87
C ILE A 77 2.03 10.57 6.15
N PHE A 78 1.18 9.99 5.29
CA PHE A 78 0.69 8.63 5.46
C PHE A 78 0.90 7.80 4.19
N TRP A 79 1.32 6.57 4.37
CA TRP A 79 1.46 5.59 3.30
C TRP A 79 0.38 4.53 3.46
N LEU A 80 -0.33 4.24 2.36
CA LEU A 80 -1.49 3.37 2.37
C LEU A 80 -1.33 2.25 1.35
N ASN A 81 -1.76 1.07 1.73
CA ASN A 81 -1.61 -0.16 0.96
C ASN A 81 -2.71 -0.35 -0.08
N LEU A 82 -2.32 -0.69 -1.33
CA LEU A 82 -3.21 -1.11 -2.40
C LEU A 82 -2.64 -2.31 -3.15
N PRO A 83 -3.46 -3.35 -3.41
CA PRO A 83 -3.03 -4.49 -4.22
C PRO A 83 -3.00 -4.17 -5.71
N VAL A 84 -2.20 -4.93 -6.47
CA VAL A 84 -2.06 -4.84 -7.92
C VAL A 84 -3.43 -4.85 -8.63
N LYS A 85 -4.38 -5.68 -8.18
CA LYS A 85 -5.73 -5.78 -8.76
C LYS A 85 -6.54 -4.47 -8.70
N VAL A 86 -6.33 -3.63 -7.67
CA VAL A 86 -6.95 -2.30 -7.58
C VAL A 86 -6.25 -1.34 -8.53
N LEU A 87 -4.92 -1.35 -8.54
CA LEU A 87 -4.10 -0.46 -9.37
C LEU A 87 -4.20 -0.75 -10.88
N SER A 88 -4.64 -1.97 -11.24
CA SER A 88 -4.91 -2.39 -12.63
C SER A 88 -6.32 -2.01 -13.13
N ASN A 89 -7.18 -1.46 -12.25
CA ASN A 89 -8.54 -1.08 -12.62
C ASN A 89 -8.64 0.43 -12.91
N PRO A 90 -8.90 0.87 -14.17
CA PRO A 90 -8.96 2.29 -14.53
C PRO A 90 -10.03 3.09 -13.77
N ASP A 91 -11.17 2.47 -13.43
CA ASP A 91 -12.26 3.14 -12.74
C ASP A 91 -11.86 3.42 -11.28
N PHE A 92 -11.15 2.48 -10.65
CA PHE A 92 -10.62 2.65 -9.30
C PHE A 92 -9.53 3.71 -9.25
N ILE A 93 -8.62 3.72 -10.22
CA ILE A 93 -7.62 4.79 -10.38
C ILE A 93 -8.30 6.15 -10.54
N SER A 94 -9.34 6.23 -11.39
CA SER A 94 -10.10 7.47 -11.56
C SER A 94 -10.72 7.96 -10.24
N HIS A 95 -11.22 7.06 -9.40
CA HIS A 95 -11.75 7.40 -8.09
C HIS A 95 -10.66 7.93 -7.14
N ILE A 96 -9.51 7.24 -7.07
CA ILE A 96 -8.38 7.65 -6.22
C ILE A 96 -7.88 9.04 -6.62
N LEU A 97 -7.80 9.33 -7.93
CA LEU A 97 -7.36 10.63 -8.46
C LEU A 97 -8.26 11.81 -8.06
N ASN A 98 -9.51 11.54 -7.68
CA ASN A 98 -10.42 12.58 -7.18
C ASN A 98 -10.23 12.89 -5.67
N ILE A 99 -9.41 12.12 -4.96
CA ILE A 99 -9.10 12.36 -3.54
C ILE A 99 -8.14 13.54 -3.43
N CYS A 100 -8.52 14.54 -2.61
CA CYS A 100 -7.63 15.66 -2.30
C CYS A 100 -6.60 15.23 -1.24
N HIS A 101 -5.44 14.77 -1.68
CA HIS A 101 -4.40 14.21 -0.78
C HIS A 101 -3.41 15.25 -0.22
N GLN A 102 -3.43 16.48 -0.71
CA GLN A 102 -2.59 17.60 -0.22
C GLN A 102 -1.09 17.25 -0.12
N ASN A 103 -0.58 16.37 -0.98
CA ASN A 103 0.80 15.83 -0.96
C ASN A 103 1.18 15.12 0.37
N ARG A 104 0.19 14.60 1.09
CA ARG A 104 0.40 13.91 2.37
C ARG A 104 0.15 12.40 2.32
N LEU A 105 -0.19 11.88 1.15
CA LEU A 105 -0.48 10.46 0.98
C LEU A 105 0.45 9.85 -0.05
N ALA A 106 0.90 8.62 0.21
CA ALA A 106 1.61 7.77 -0.73
C ALA A 106 0.88 6.42 -0.84
N VAL A 107 1.10 5.72 -1.96
CA VAL A 107 0.55 4.38 -2.21
C VAL A 107 1.68 3.36 -2.11
N GLU A 108 1.47 2.29 -1.36
CA GLU A 108 2.29 1.09 -1.32
C GLU A 108 1.62 -0.04 -2.09
N ILE A 109 2.35 -0.68 -3.01
CA ILE A 109 1.91 -1.87 -3.74
C ILE A 109 2.21 -3.07 -2.86
N GLN A 110 1.18 -3.60 -2.16
CA GLN A 110 1.34 -4.59 -1.09
C GLN A 110 1.63 -6.03 -1.56
N ASP A 111 1.49 -6.31 -2.87
CA ASP A 111 1.61 -7.66 -3.44
C ASP A 111 2.44 -7.64 -4.75
N PRO A 112 3.72 -7.17 -4.71
CA PRO A 112 4.53 -6.98 -5.91
C PRO A 112 4.81 -8.27 -6.68
N GLU A 113 4.72 -9.44 -6.04
CA GLU A 113 4.80 -10.74 -6.71
C GLU A 113 3.71 -10.92 -7.77
N ASN A 114 2.51 -10.36 -7.57
CA ASN A 114 1.42 -10.44 -8.53
C ASN A 114 1.71 -9.68 -9.84
N ILE A 115 2.63 -8.72 -9.82
CA ILE A 115 3.05 -7.97 -11.01
C ILE A 115 3.71 -8.91 -12.05
N VAL A 116 4.45 -9.92 -11.57
CA VAL A 116 5.19 -10.87 -12.41
C VAL A 116 4.25 -11.74 -13.25
N PHE A 117 3.03 -11.95 -12.77
CA PHE A 117 2.02 -12.82 -13.41
C PHE A 117 0.99 -12.06 -14.25
N LEU A 118 1.09 -10.72 -14.34
CA LEU A 118 0.13 -9.94 -15.12
C LEU A 118 0.22 -10.28 -16.61
N GLU A 119 -0.90 -10.57 -17.21
CA GLU A 119 -1.06 -10.63 -18.65
C GLU A 119 -0.76 -9.27 -19.29
N LYS A 120 -0.30 -9.26 -20.57
CA LYS A 120 0.14 -8.04 -21.26
C LYS A 120 -0.86 -6.87 -21.18
N ALA A 121 -2.16 -7.17 -21.31
CA ALA A 121 -3.21 -6.14 -21.25
C ALA A 121 -3.38 -5.58 -19.83
N GLU A 122 -3.32 -6.44 -18.81
CA GLU A 122 -3.41 -6.04 -17.40
C GLU A 122 -2.16 -5.27 -16.97
N ALA A 123 -0.98 -5.73 -17.39
CA ALA A 123 0.29 -5.06 -17.17
C ALA A 123 0.29 -3.62 -17.71
N LEU A 124 -0.34 -3.39 -18.88
CA LEU A 124 -0.50 -2.04 -19.44
C LEU A 124 -1.45 -1.18 -18.59
N LYS A 125 -2.58 -1.73 -18.14
CA LYS A 125 -3.52 -1.01 -17.25
C LYS A 125 -2.84 -0.63 -15.93
N PHE A 126 -2.13 -1.58 -15.31
CA PHE A 126 -1.37 -1.36 -14.08
C PHE A 126 -0.33 -0.25 -14.25
N LYS A 127 0.50 -0.32 -15.32
CA LYS A 127 1.46 0.74 -15.64
C LYS A 127 0.81 2.11 -15.76
N ASN A 128 -0.29 2.19 -16.52
CA ASN A 128 -1.01 3.44 -16.72
C ASN A 128 -1.57 3.97 -15.39
N GLY A 129 -2.09 3.08 -14.53
CA GLY A 129 -2.57 3.43 -13.19
C GLY A 129 -1.48 4.08 -12.34
N ILE A 130 -0.31 3.44 -12.24
CA ILE A 130 0.85 4.00 -11.51
C ILE A 130 1.27 5.36 -12.10
N GLN A 131 1.37 5.48 -13.42
CA GLN A 131 1.78 6.73 -14.06
C GLN A 131 0.79 7.87 -13.79
N LEU A 132 -0.51 7.59 -13.80
CA LEU A 132 -1.55 8.58 -13.49
C LEU A 132 -1.48 9.02 -12.03
N LEU A 133 -1.32 8.11 -11.08
CA LEU A 133 -1.15 8.43 -9.66
C LEU A 133 0.08 9.31 -9.44
N ARG A 134 1.23 8.92 -9.98
CA ARG A 134 2.47 9.70 -9.85
C ARG A 134 2.36 11.08 -10.48
N LYS A 135 1.73 11.20 -11.66
CA LYS A 135 1.46 12.49 -12.32
C LYS A 135 0.55 13.39 -11.47
N ALA A 136 -0.35 12.80 -10.71
CA ALA A 136 -1.21 13.51 -9.77
C ALA A 136 -0.55 13.83 -8.42
N GLY A 137 0.74 13.49 -8.23
CA GLY A 137 1.50 13.80 -7.03
C GLY A 137 1.42 12.74 -5.91
N TRP A 138 0.94 11.53 -6.24
CA TRP A 138 0.98 10.40 -5.32
C TRP A 138 2.33 9.67 -5.48
N PRO A 139 3.22 9.65 -4.46
CA PRO A 139 4.35 8.73 -4.47
C PRO A 139 3.87 7.28 -4.47
N VAL A 140 4.55 6.42 -5.25
CA VAL A 140 4.20 5.00 -5.37
C VAL A 140 5.41 4.15 -5.03
N TRP A 141 5.27 3.27 -4.04
CA TRP A 141 6.31 2.40 -3.54
C TRP A 141 5.94 0.93 -3.77
N LEU A 142 6.95 0.08 -3.98
CA LEU A 142 6.80 -1.37 -3.91
C LEU A 142 7.02 -1.80 -2.47
N ASP A 143 6.08 -2.56 -1.92
CA ASP A 143 6.16 -3.08 -0.56
C ASP A 143 6.69 -4.52 -0.53
N ASP A 144 7.34 -4.90 0.55
CA ASP A 144 7.75 -6.28 0.90
C ASP A 144 8.57 -7.02 -0.16
N VAL A 145 9.45 -6.29 -0.88
CA VAL A 145 10.19 -6.84 -2.02
C VAL A 145 11.34 -7.73 -1.56
N THR A 146 11.38 -8.97 -2.11
CA THR A 146 12.46 -9.95 -1.90
C THR A 146 13.43 -10.02 -3.08
N SER A 147 14.61 -10.65 -2.87
CA SER A 147 15.57 -10.93 -3.95
C SER A 147 14.96 -11.73 -5.10
N GLU A 148 14.02 -12.62 -4.80
CA GLU A 148 13.34 -13.41 -5.82
C GLU A 148 12.42 -12.54 -6.68
N ILE A 149 11.71 -11.63 -6.06
CA ILE A 149 10.78 -10.72 -6.74
C ILE A 149 11.56 -9.70 -7.57
N VAL A 150 12.55 -9.00 -6.99
CA VAL A 150 13.28 -7.91 -7.68
C VAL A 150 13.95 -8.41 -8.97
N ASN A 151 14.41 -9.64 -8.99
CA ASN A 151 15.03 -10.24 -10.19
C ASN A 151 14.01 -10.59 -11.29
N LYS A 152 12.74 -10.66 -10.97
CA LYS A 152 11.64 -11.00 -11.89
C LYS A 152 10.79 -9.80 -12.28
N LEU A 153 10.98 -8.66 -11.61
CA LEU A 153 10.18 -7.47 -11.88
C LEU A 153 10.34 -7.04 -13.34
N PRO A 154 9.24 -6.86 -14.06
CA PRO A 154 9.29 -6.39 -15.44
C PRO A 154 9.69 -4.91 -15.49
N SER A 155 10.26 -4.48 -16.61
CA SER A 155 10.66 -3.07 -16.85
C SER A 155 9.51 -2.05 -16.71
N ILE A 156 8.27 -2.54 -16.70
CA ILE A 156 7.06 -1.73 -16.47
C ILE A 156 7.08 -1.01 -15.10
N ILE A 157 7.83 -1.55 -14.11
CA ILE A 157 7.96 -0.99 -12.77
C ILE A 157 9.06 0.08 -12.68
N MET A 158 9.88 0.21 -13.71
CA MET A 158 10.90 1.26 -13.71
C MET A 158 10.25 2.63 -13.52
N GLY A 159 10.74 3.36 -12.52
CA GLY A 159 10.24 4.69 -12.18
C GLY A 159 9.21 4.72 -11.02
N VAL A 160 9.06 3.66 -10.23
CA VAL A 160 8.44 3.79 -8.90
C VAL A 160 9.28 4.73 -8.02
N ASP A 161 8.65 5.34 -7.02
CA ASP A 161 9.32 6.32 -6.18
C ASP A 161 10.23 5.67 -5.13
N GLY A 162 9.97 4.39 -4.77
CA GLY A 162 10.83 3.64 -3.87
C GLY A 162 10.47 2.16 -3.75
N ILE A 163 11.31 1.45 -3.00
CA ILE A 163 11.18 0.02 -2.72
C ILE A 163 11.37 -0.22 -1.22
N LYS A 164 10.41 -0.93 -0.60
CA LYS A 164 10.53 -1.47 0.75
C LYS A 164 11.11 -2.88 0.67
N ILE A 165 12.21 -3.09 1.38
CA ILE A 165 12.98 -4.32 1.37
C ILE A 165 12.46 -5.23 2.47
N ASN A 166 11.98 -6.44 2.10
CA ASN A 166 11.52 -7.45 3.04
C ASN A 166 12.60 -7.78 4.08
N ARG A 167 12.21 -7.87 5.35
CA ARG A 167 13.07 -8.17 6.49
C ARG A 167 13.90 -9.46 6.33
N ASN A 168 13.43 -10.42 5.54
CA ASN A 168 14.14 -11.68 5.31
C ASN A 168 15.47 -11.49 4.57
N GLU A 169 15.62 -10.42 3.80
CA GLU A 169 16.86 -10.08 3.10
C GLU A 169 17.97 -9.69 4.08
N LEU A 170 17.63 -9.25 5.29
CA LEU A 170 18.59 -8.93 6.35
C LEU A 170 19.30 -10.16 6.94
N LYS A 171 18.80 -11.39 6.71
CA LYS A 171 19.38 -12.62 7.28
C LYS A 171 20.79 -12.93 6.77
N SER A 172 21.17 -12.42 5.59
CA SER A 172 22.48 -12.68 4.96
C SER A 172 23.08 -11.37 4.44
N GLU A 173 24.27 -11.01 4.94
CA GLU A 173 25.01 -9.81 4.54
C GLU A 173 25.30 -9.78 3.02
N HIS A 174 25.76 -10.91 2.45
CA HIS A 174 26.06 -11.01 1.02
C HIS A 174 24.80 -10.86 0.17
N LYS A 175 23.70 -11.52 0.55
CA LYS A 175 22.42 -11.43 -0.18
C LYS A 175 21.85 -10.02 -0.09
N PHE A 176 21.89 -9.40 1.09
CA PHE A 176 21.40 -8.04 1.30
C PHE A 176 22.14 -7.03 0.41
N ARG A 177 23.49 -7.11 0.35
CA ARG A 177 24.30 -6.26 -0.55
C ARG A 177 23.91 -6.43 -2.02
N ALA A 178 23.78 -7.67 -2.49
CA ALA A 178 23.38 -7.96 -3.87
C ALA A 178 21.95 -7.45 -4.15
N PHE A 179 21.05 -7.61 -3.19
CA PHE A 179 19.68 -7.08 -3.28
C PHE A 179 19.69 -5.57 -3.47
N VAL A 180 20.40 -4.83 -2.60
CA VAL A 180 20.47 -3.36 -2.67
C VAL A 180 20.96 -2.90 -4.05
N GLN A 181 21.99 -3.55 -4.59
CA GLN A 181 22.50 -3.25 -5.94
C GLN A 181 21.46 -3.48 -7.04
N ASN A 182 20.69 -4.57 -6.97
CA ASN A 182 19.67 -4.89 -7.96
C ASN A 182 18.44 -3.98 -7.83
N ALA A 183 18.02 -3.67 -6.61
CA ALA A 183 16.84 -2.83 -6.34
C ALA A 183 17.06 -1.38 -6.80
N THR A 184 18.28 -0.84 -6.69
CA THR A 184 18.61 0.53 -7.13
C THR A 184 18.46 0.74 -8.63
N VAL A 185 18.36 -0.32 -9.44
CA VAL A 185 18.03 -0.22 -10.89
C VAL A 185 16.60 0.29 -11.09
N TYR A 186 15.68 -0.04 -10.17
CA TYR A 186 14.27 0.35 -10.25
C TYR A 186 14.01 1.68 -9.56
N SER A 187 14.61 1.90 -8.40
CA SER A 187 14.55 3.17 -7.65
C SER A 187 15.78 3.37 -6.76
N PRO A 188 16.33 4.59 -6.66
CA PRO A 188 17.39 4.90 -5.71
C PRO A 188 16.89 4.97 -4.26
N ASN A 189 15.58 5.10 -4.05
CA ASN A 189 14.99 5.24 -2.73
C ASN A 189 14.65 3.85 -2.19
N LEU A 190 15.38 3.43 -1.17
CA LEU A 190 15.18 2.15 -0.49
C LEU A 190 14.80 2.39 0.96
N LEU A 191 13.85 1.59 1.45
CA LEU A 191 13.46 1.52 2.85
C LEU A 191 13.60 0.06 3.29
N VAL A 192 14.14 -0.19 4.47
CA VAL A 192 14.29 -1.54 5.03
C VAL A 192 13.26 -1.77 6.11
N GLU A 193 12.59 -2.90 6.03
CA GLU A 193 11.63 -3.36 7.04
C GLU A 193 12.27 -4.30 8.06
N GLY A 194 11.60 -4.43 9.23
CA GLY A 194 11.98 -5.39 10.26
C GLY A 194 13.24 -5.00 11.03
N ILE A 195 13.49 -3.72 11.23
CA ILE A 195 14.53 -3.25 12.15
C ILE A 195 14.00 -3.37 13.58
N GLU A 196 14.49 -4.38 14.32
CA GLU A 196 14.02 -4.71 15.66
C GLU A 196 15.03 -4.40 16.76
N ASP A 197 16.30 -4.20 16.39
CA ASP A 197 17.39 -3.93 17.31
C ASP A 197 18.46 -3.00 16.71
N GLU A 198 19.32 -2.43 17.57
CA GLU A 198 20.41 -1.52 17.18
C GLU A 198 21.43 -2.19 16.24
N LYS A 199 21.69 -3.49 16.39
CA LYS A 199 22.63 -4.21 15.51
C LYS A 199 22.11 -4.29 14.08
N THR A 200 20.81 -4.53 13.92
CA THR A 200 20.14 -4.51 12.62
C THR A 200 20.16 -3.10 12.03
N LEU A 201 19.89 -2.09 12.85
CA LEU A 201 19.95 -0.68 12.46
C LEU A 201 21.35 -0.31 11.93
N GLU A 202 22.42 -0.60 12.69
CA GLU A 202 23.80 -0.36 12.27
C GLU A 202 24.15 -1.05 10.95
N LYS A 203 23.71 -2.28 10.78
CA LYS A 203 23.87 -3.04 9.54
C LYS A 203 23.23 -2.33 8.35
N VAL A 204 21.99 -1.88 8.48
CA VAL A 204 21.24 -1.19 7.44
C VAL A 204 21.91 0.13 7.04
N ILE A 205 22.29 0.93 8.02
CA ILE A 205 23.01 2.22 7.81
C ILE A 205 24.34 1.99 7.08
N LYS A 206 25.11 0.96 7.46
CA LYS A 206 26.38 0.59 6.80
C LYS A 206 26.24 0.32 5.30
N HIS A 207 25.06 -0.11 4.85
CA HIS A 207 24.77 -0.32 3.43
C HIS A 207 24.24 0.92 2.71
N GLY A 208 24.24 2.08 3.36
CA GLY A 208 23.81 3.35 2.77
C GLY A 208 22.30 3.51 2.67
N ILE A 209 21.52 2.70 3.37
CA ILE A 209 20.07 2.85 3.42
C ILE A 209 19.72 3.94 4.43
N VAL A 210 18.90 4.90 4.00
CA VAL A 210 18.54 6.07 4.81
C VAL A 210 17.13 6.00 5.41
N HIS A 211 16.31 5.03 4.99
CA HIS A 211 14.95 4.87 5.51
C HIS A 211 14.75 3.47 6.09
N GLY A 212 14.02 3.39 7.18
CA GLY A 212 13.75 2.13 7.85
C GLY A 212 12.44 2.10 8.62
N GLN A 213 11.99 0.89 8.91
CA GLN A 213 10.77 0.58 9.63
C GLN A 213 10.96 -0.69 10.44
N GLY A 214 10.29 -0.81 11.59
CA GLY A 214 10.35 -2.02 12.40
C GLY A 214 10.00 -1.77 13.86
N PHE A 215 10.02 -2.84 14.66
CA PHE A 215 9.60 -2.80 16.06
C PHE A 215 10.58 -2.07 17.00
N LEU A 216 11.73 -1.62 16.48
CA LEU A 216 12.59 -0.71 17.24
C LEU A 216 11.87 0.60 17.60
N TRP A 217 10.87 0.99 16.79
CA TRP A 217 10.02 2.16 17.01
C TRP A 217 8.57 1.75 17.26
N PRO A 218 7.93 2.29 18.32
CA PRO A 218 6.59 1.86 18.72
C PRO A 218 5.53 2.28 17.70
N GLU A 219 4.58 1.39 17.46
CA GLU A 219 3.36 1.68 16.72
C GLU A 219 2.38 2.52 17.55
N THR A 220 1.54 3.29 16.87
CA THR A 220 0.38 3.97 17.47
C THR A 220 -0.89 3.28 17.00
N LYS A 221 -1.81 2.96 17.91
CA LYS A 221 -3.12 2.39 17.60
C LYS A 221 -4.20 3.46 17.77
N ILE A 222 -5.07 3.57 16.78
CA ILE A 222 -6.24 4.43 16.80
C ILE A 222 -7.46 3.51 16.73
N GLU A 223 -8.20 3.44 17.83
CA GLU A 223 -9.43 2.66 17.92
C GLU A 223 -10.57 3.37 17.20
N LEU A 224 -11.35 2.62 16.44
CA LEU A 224 -12.53 3.16 15.79
C LEU A 224 -13.66 3.38 16.79
N ARG A 225 -14.26 4.57 16.73
CA ARG A 225 -15.52 4.85 17.43
C ARG A 225 -16.73 4.30 16.69
N VAL A 226 -16.58 4.09 15.36
CA VAL A 226 -17.64 3.57 14.48
C VAL A 226 -16.99 2.59 13.50
N PRO A 227 -17.40 1.30 13.48
CA PRO A 227 -16.84 0.32 12.55
C PRO A 227 -17.08 0.67 11.08
N PRO A 228 -16.20 0.27 10.16
CA PRO A 228 -16.37 0.48 8.72
C PRO A 228 -17.67 -0.11 8.13
N SER A 229 -18.38 -1.00 8.86
CA SER A 229 -19.69 -1.53 8.49
C SER A 229 -20.75 -0.45 8.27
N TYR A 230 -20.53 0.77 8.79
CA TYR A 230 -21.35 1.95 8.51
C TYR A 230 -20.88 2.76 7.29
N PHE A 231 -19.74 2.42 6.71
CA PHE A 231 -19.34 2.96 5.41
C PHE A 231 -20.38 2.45 4.40
N ASN A 232 -21.26 3.35 3.95
CA ASN A 232 -22.37 2.96 3.07
C ASN A 232 -21.84 2.61 1.68
N MET A 233 -21.39 1.38 1.51
CA MET A 233 -20.85 0.85 0.25
C MET A 233 -21.83 1.08 -0.91
N ALA A 234 -23.15 0.99 -0.68
CA ALA A 234 -24.15 1.26 -1.71
C ALA A 234 -24.11 2.73 -2.15
N LYS A 235 -23.93 3.66 -1.23
CA LYS A 235 -23.74 5.09 -1.52
C LYS A 235 -22.40 5.32 -2.23
N PHE A 236 -21.33 4.75 -1.72
CA PHE A 236 -19.99 4.79 -2.31
C PHE A 236 -20.00 4.30 -3.78
N TRP A 237 -20.60 3.15 -4.06
CA TRP A 237 -20.72 2.62 -5.43
C TRP A 237 -21.68 3.42 -6.30
N SER A 238 -22.72 4.02 -5.74
CA SER A 238 -23.60 4.90 -6.51
C SER A 238 -22.90 6.18 -6.94
N GLU A 239 -22.02 6.71 -6.10
CA GLU A 239 -21.21 7.90 -6.43
C GLU A 239 -20.16 7.58 -7.50
N ILE A 240 -19.46 6.45 -7.42
CA ILE A 240 -18.53 6.00 -8.49
C ILE A 240 -19.28 5.86 -9.82
N LYS A 241 -20.44 5.18 -9.86
CA LYS A 241 -21.24 4.99 -11.09
C LYS A 241 -21.82 6.29 -11.65
N LEU A 242 -22.14 7.26 -10.83
CA LEU A 242 -22.60 8.58 -11.29
C LEU A 242 -21.49 9.37 -11.98
N HIS A 243 -20.26 9.29 -11.48
CA HIS A 243 -19.09 9.91 -12.12
C HIS A 243 -18.77 9.29 -13.48
N ASP A 244 -18.95 7.98 -13.64
CA ASP A 244 -18.73 7.29 -14.91
C ASP A 244 -19.74 7.70 -15.99
N LYS A 245 -21.03 7.85 -15.64
CA LYS A 245 -22.06 8.33 -16.57
C LYS A 245 -21.78 9.75 -17.04
N ALA A 246 -21.38 10.66 -16.15
CA ALA A 246 -21.07 12.04 -16.49
C ALA A 246 -19.84 12.21 -17.39
N ARG A 247 -18.98 11.18 -17.52
CA ARG A 247 -17.82 11.16 -18.44
C ARG A 247 -18.14 10.56 -19.80
N GLN A 248 -19.14 9.68 -19.90
CA GLN A 248 -19.56 9.11 -21.19
C GLN A 248 -20.45 10.07 -22.01
N GLU A 249 -20.97 11.13 -21.37
CA GLU A 249 -21.80 12.15 -21.99
C GLU A 249 -21.03 13.43 -22.41
N LYS A 250 -19.69 13.44 -22.25
CA LYS A 250 -18.78 14.51 -22.71
C LYS A 250 -17.81 13.98 -23.75
#